data_cd36f3acc7da69d433544b3e94fdab1f
#
_entry.id   cd36f3acc7da69d433544b3e94fdab1f
#
_cell.length_a   1.000
_cell.length_b   1.000
_cell.length_c   1.000
_cell.angle_alpha   90.00
_cell.angle_beta   90.00
_cell.angle_gamma   90.00
#
_symmetry.space_group_name_H-M   'P 1'
#
loop_
_entity.id
_entity.type
_entity.pdbx_description
1 polymer ?
#
loop_
_entity_poly.entity_id
_entity_poly.type
_entity_poly.pdbx_seq_one_letter_code
_entity_poly.pdbx_strand_id
1 'polypeptide(L)'
;MKSSPTYLTLNRHRTYYFRMVIPAALRQLVNGKREIRRSLKTDSQRLALKRARQHAVHFESIFDRALRMTEQNDYEPSLEDFDLYEELYSDPKNTDAGAWSNTSSHPKKPETSLSDAEIEEQQRRRCIAELLTGRYDRPIPSEQETLARQLLEHSRPYMATELRTALPKLRDALALRSLAPTNVGAVEPSKPTPNYAPAMADWTLYQVWQHQLERDRADTSSKGGQANHGGTYEERERRARVMTVLTQHKPVIQLSKQDWQTAYDAARKIKSGATASVSPAPTPLNELLTDDPEQMTGHERVSALIASMKQIQNHARYIDLTSVRVDDLIIKPVQKRENERSRDGVPFSSDDVEAIFSGFIYQGAPPAERTKAYPFWFWMPLVGYFTGARTNEIAQLDTADIREVAGHPCFDFCADDPKAPEAKRIKTDEARQVPIHPRLIELGFLEYVDSQRRANQKKLFGDGLTYLPPRNDDTDHNKEGWAKSAGKFFNEKPKGYLVSIGVHVPHDGKSLYSFRHTLETNLRNARRDGKPVDQTIIDAITGHTPDTIASRHYDGGASIEHMLSALKLIPKSEAIDQVISYQMNFVERFGDVLTKSIASHRQKHPRTVDH
;
A
#
# COMPACT_ATOMS: atom_id res chain seq x y z
N MET A 1 1.21 -10.66 30.26
CA MET A 1 0.61 -9.30 30.28
C MET A 1 0.71 -8.74 28.87
N LYS A 2 -0.42 -8.46 28.19
CA LYS A 2 -0.41 -7.83 26.87
C LYS A 2 0.08 -6.39 27.04
N SER A 3 1.19 -6.02 26.38
CA SER A 3 1.70 -4.65 26.39
C SER A 3 0.63 -3.71 25.83
N SER A 4 0.24 -2.70 26.62
CA SER A 4 -0.66 -1.65 26.13
C SER A 4 0.05 -0.84 25.05
N PRO A 5 -0.64 -0.39 23.99
CA PRO A 5 -0.07 0.49 23.00
C PRO A 5 0.51 1.75 23.65
N THR A 6 1.58 2.29 23.09
CA THR A 6 2.46 3.32 23.65
C THR A 6 1.76 4.60 24.12
N TYR A 7 0.54 4.90 23.62
CA TYR A 7 -0.22 6.12 23.92
C TYR A 7 -1.47 5.86 24.78
N LEU A 8 -1.71 4.64 25.26
CA LEU A 8 -2.89 4.30 26.04
C LEU A 8 -2.55 3.91 27.46
N THR A 9 -3.27 4.51 28.40
CA THR A 9 -3.30 4.09 29.81
C THR A 9 -4.74 3.84 30.23
N LEU A 10 -4.97 2.83 31.07
CA LEU A 10 -6.28 2.51 31.62
C LEU A 10 -6.31 2.98 33.09
N ASN A 11 -7.33 3.73 33.49
CA ASN A 11 -7.49 4.12 34.89
C ASN A 11 -8.23 3.02 35.68
N ARG A 12 -8.32 3.20 37.02
CA ARG A 12 -9.03 2.28 37.91
C ARG A 12 -10.54 2.15 37.64
N HIS A 13 -11.14 3.12 36.92
CA HIS A 13 -12.55 3.14 36.51
C HIS A 13 -12.79 2.59 35.09
N ARG A 14 -11.82 1.85 34.54
CA ARG A 14 -11.86 1.27 33.20
C ARG A 14 -12.00 2.24 32.04
N THR A 15 -11.68 3.53 32.25
CA THR A 15 -11.65 4.54 31.18
C THR A 15 -10.25 4.64 30.60
N TYR A 16 -10.12 4.63 29.28
CA TYR A 16 -8.86 4.80 28.60
C TYR A 16 -8.45 6.28 28.55
N TYR A 17 -7.15 6.52 28.74
CA TYR A 17 -6.50 7.82 28.62
C TYR A 17 -5.44 7.78 27.53
N PHE A 18 -5.35 8.85 26.77
CA PHE A 18 -4.21 9.17 25.94
C PHE A 18 -3.06 9.69 26.80
N ARG A 19 -1.84 9.24 26.54
CA ARG A 19 -0.63 9.68 27.23
C ARG A 19 0.49 9.86 26.23
N MET A 20 1.14 11.03 26.22
CA MET A 20 2.27 11.34 25.35
C MET A 20 3.34 12.12 26.11
N VAL A 21 4.61 11.75 25.92
CA VAL A 21 5.75 12.42 26.59
C VAL A 21 6.13 13.67 25.80
N ILE A 22 6.29 14.79 26.52
CA ILE A 22 6.75 16.07 25.93
C ILE A 22 8.26 16.01 25.73
N PRO A 23 8.80 16.31 24.54
CA PRO A 23 10.23 16.40 24.27
C PRO A 23 10.97 17.28 25.27
N ALA A 24 12.16 16.87 25.69
CA ALA A 24 12.90 17.56 26.74
C ALA A 24 13.13 19.05 26.44
N ALA A 25 13.42 19.38 25.17
CA ALA A 25 13.63 20.75 24.71
C ALA A 25 12.40 21.67 24.87
N LEU A 26 11.20 21.10 24.78
CA LEU A 26 9.94 21.87 24.87
C LEU A 26 9.39 21.99 26.30
N ARG A 27 9.94 21.26 27.29
CA ARG A 27 9.41 21.25 28.66
C ARG A 27 9.48 22.61 29.35
N GLN A 28 10.49 23.40 29.05
CA GLN A 28 10.61 24.75 29.62
C GLN A 28 9.48 25.66 29.13
N LEU A 29 9.04 25.51 27.87
CA LEU A 29 7.97 26.29 27.28
C LEU A 29 6.57 25.91 27.84
N VAL A 30 6.45 24.76 28.48
CA VAL A 30 5.20 24.24 29.07
C VAL A 30 5.32 24.08 30.60
N ASN A 31 6.01 25.01 31.27
CA ASN A 31 6.17 25.05 32.75
C ASN A 31 6.72 23.74 33.35
N GLY A 32 7.66 23.09 32.68
CA GLY A 32 8.31 21.86 33.13
C GLY A 32 7.47 20.59 33.02
N LYS A 33 6.27 20.65 32.42
CA LYS A 33 5.40 19.48 32.23
C LYS A 33 6.09 18.40 31.41
N ARG A 34 6.02 17.14 31.88
CA ARG A 34 6.75 16.01 31.26
C ARG A 34 5.91 15.20 30.31
N GLU A 35 4.57 15.23 30.45
CA GLU A 35 3.65 14.44 29.65
C GLU A 35 2.29 15.12 29.48
N ILE A 36 1.63 14.81 28.36
CA ILE A 36 0.23 15.14 28.11
C ILE A 36 -0.61 13.92 28.44
N ARG A 37 -1.72 14.13 29.16
CA ARG A 37 -2.66 13.07 29.50
C ARG A 37 -4.08 13.56 29.26
N ARG A 38 -4.84 12.86 28.39
CA ARG A 38 -6.24 13.19 28.06
C ARG A 38 -7.15 11.98 28.20
N SER A 39 -8.34 12.17 28.78
CA SER A 39 -9.36 11.14 28.81
C SER A 39 -9.91 10.88 27.41
N LEU A 40 -9.97 9.61 27.02
CA LEU A 40 -10.54 9.20 25.74
C LEU A 40 -12.05 8.92 25.84
N LYS A 41 -12.63 9.14 27.05
CA LYS A 41 -14.07 8.99 27.34
C LYS A 41 -14.66 7.69 26.77
N THR A 42 -13.95 6.56 26.95
CA THR A 42 -14.40 5.25 26.49
C THR A 42 -13.71 4.14 27.28
N ASP A 43 -14.42 3.04 27.47
CA ASP A 43 -13.93 1.76 28.01
C ASP A 43 -13.57 0.76 26.90
N SER A 44 -13.94 1.07 25.64
CA SER A 44 -13.62 0.25 24.48
C SER A 44 -12.18 0.48 24.01
N GLN A 45 -11.32 -0.54 24.11
CA GLN A 45 -9.94 -0.49 23.65
C GLN A 45 -9.82 -0.13 22.16
N ARG A 46 -10.72 -0.63 21.32
CA ARG A 46 -10.72 -0.34 19.87
C ARG A 46 -11.02 1.12 19.58
N LEU A 47 -12.00 1.69 20.27
CA LEU A 47 -12.36 3.10 20.13
C LEU A 47 -11.29 4.01 20.72
N ALA A 48 -10.74 3.62 21.89
CA ALA A 48 -9.62 4.31 22.52
C ALA A 48 -8.39 4.39 21.62
N LEU A 49 -8.01 3.30 20.94
CA LEU A 49 -6.92 3.27 19.99
C LEU A 49 -7.15 4.23 18.81
N LYS A 50 -8.37 4.27 18.26
CA LYS A 50 -8.71 5.21 17.18
C LYS A 50 -8.55 6.66 17.62
N ARG A 51 -9.09 7.03 18.79
CA ARG A 51 -9.00 8.38 19.36
C ARG A 51 -7.56 8.74 19.76
N ALA A 52 -6.81 7.79 20.35
CA ALA A 52 -5.42 8.01 20.73
C ALA A 52 -4.52 8.30 19.51
N ARG A 53 -4.73 7.64 18.38
CA ARG A 53 -4.00 7.92 17.14
C ARG A 53 -4.27 9.34 16.62
N GLN A 54 -5.50 9.81 16.70
CA GLN A 54 -5.84 11.17 16.29
C GLN A 54 -5.12 12.20 17.17
N HIS A 55 -5.11 12.00 18.51
CA HIS A 55 -4.37 12.85 19.42
C HIS A 55 -2.85 12.78 19.21
N ALA A 56 -2.30 11.60 18.93
CA ALA A 56 -0.86 11.46 18.68
C ALA A 56 -0.41 12.28 17.46
N VAL A 57 -1.10 12.14 16.32
CA VAL A 57 -0.79 12.92 15.10
C VAL A 57 -0.88 14.44 15.36
N HIS A 58 -1.89 14.87 16.10
CA HIS A 58 -2.08 16.29 16.44
C HIS A 58 -0.91 16.83 17.29
N PHE A 59 -0.56 16.15 18.39
CA PHE A 59 0.53 16.60 19.27
C PHE A 59 1.92 16.46 18.65
N GLU A 60 2.16 15.42 17.83
CA GLU A 60 3.40 15.28 17.06
C GLU A 60 3.59 16.48 16.13
N SER A 61 2.56 16.87 15.38
CA SER A 61 2.61 18.06 14.52
C SER A 61 2.92 19.36 15.28
N ILE A 62 2.36 19.51 16.47
CA ILE A 62 2.63 20.68 17.35
C ILE A 62 4.09 20.64 17.84
N PHE A 63 4.57 19.51 18.32
CA PHE A 63 5.94 19.37 18.79
C PHE A 63 6.97 19.60 17.69
N ASP A 64 6.75 19.07 16.50
CA ASP A 64 7.62 19.28 15.35
C ASP A 64 7.70 20.75 14.93
N ARG A 65 6.57 21.47 15.00
CA ARG A 65 6.55 22.89 14.70
C ARG A 65 7.30 23.68 15.78
N ALA A 66 7.06 23.39 17.06
CA ALA A 66 7.71 24.06 18.17
C ALA A 66 9.23 23.79 18.22
N LEU A 67 9.68 22.56 17.88
CA LEU A 67 11.11 22.23 17.78
C LEU A 67 11.80 23.00 16.65
N ARG A 68 11.18 23.08 15.48
CA ARG A 68 11.70 23.89 14.36
C ARG A 68 11.82 25.38 14.69
N MET A 69 10.91 25.91 15.50
CA MET A 69 10.97 27.31 15.93
C MET A 69 12.07 27.56 16.99
N THR A 70 12.40 26.56 17.82
CA THR A 70 13.50 26.65 18.79
C THR A 70 14.89 26.48 18.14
N GLU A 71 14.98 25.84 16.98
CA GLU A 71 16.24 25.68 16.23
C GLU A 71 16.61 26.92 15.40
N GLN A 72 15.66 27.81 15.10
CA GLN A 72 15.88 29.09 14.41
C GLN A 72 16.14 30.18 15.45
N ASN A 73 17.41 30.42 15.77
CA ASN A 73 17.94 31.25 16.86
C ASN A 73 17.54 32.75 16.87
N ASP A 74 16.61 33.22 16.04
CA ASP A 74 16.21 34.64 15.95
C ASP A 74 14.75 34.93 16.33
N TYR A 75 14.04 33.96 16.92
CA TYR A 75 12.63 34.13 17.28
C TYR A 75 12.38 33.79 18.74
N GLU A 76 12.02 34.78 19.55
CA GLU A 76 11.40 34.57 20.87
C GLU A 76 9.90 34.26 20.66
N PRO A 77 9.45 32.99 20.86
CA PRO A 77 8.04 32.66 20.68
C PRO A 77 7.20 33.42 21.71
N SER A 78 6.24 34.21 21.25
CA SER A 78 5.23 34.82 22.09
C SER A 78 4.26 33.75 22.57
N LEU A 79 3.67 33.94 23.75
CA LEU A 79 2.62 33.04 24.30
C LEU A 79 1.41 32.90 23.39
N GLU A 80 1.21 33.83 22.44
CA GLU A 80 0.14 33.84 21.43
C GLU A 80 0.41 32.89 20.26
N ASP A 81 1.67 32.47 20.04
CA ASP A 81 2.04 31.50 18.99
C ASP A 81 1.77 30.05 19.42
N PHE A 82 1.49 29.84 20.70
CA PHE A 82 1.20 28.53 21.25
C PHE A 82 -0.28 28.41 21.65
N ASP A 83 -1.15 28.05 20.71
CA ASP A 83 -2.45 27.42 20.98
C ASP A 83 -2.34 26.19 21.94
N LEU A 84 -1.12 25.79 22.19
CA LEU A 84 -0.74 24.76 23.15
C LEU A 84 -1.21 25.06 24.57
N TYR A 85 -1.31 26.33 24.95
CA TYR A 85 -1.57 26.73 26.32
C TYR A 85 -3.05 26.57 26.68
N GLU A 86 -3.97 26.97 25.81
CA GLU A 86 -5.40 26.79 26.04
C GLU A 86 -5.83 25.32 25.95
N GLU A 87 -5.29 24.55 25.00
CA GLU A 87 -5.61 23.13 24.90
C GLU A 87 -5.00 22.25 25.99
N LEU A 88 -3.85 22.62 26.55
CA LEU A 88 -3.23 21.90 27.67
C LEU A 88 -3.90 22.20 29.03
N TYR A 89 -4.57 23.33 29.18
CA TYR A 89 -5.17 23.77 30.42
C TYR A 89 -6.70 23.79 30.45
N SER A 90 -7.38 23.58 29.34
CA SER A 90 -8.84 23.72 29.22
C SER A 90 -9.69 22.50 29.64
N ASP A 91 -9.13 21.49 30.33
CA ASP A 91 -9.94 20.39 30.90
C ASP A 91 -10.04 20.50 32.42
N PRO A 92 -11.14 21.14 32.96
CA PRO A 92 -11.32 21.36 34.39
C PRO A 92 -11.63 20.09 35.19
N LYS A 93 -11.73 18.90 34.58
CA LYS A 93 -12.06 17.63 35.25
C LYS A 93 -10.88 16.68 35.44
N ASN A 94 -9.66 17.12 35.31
CA ASN A 94 -8.48 16.28 35.55
C ASN A 94 -8.01 16.35 37.00
N THR A 95 -8.94 16.22 37.97
CA THR A 95 -8.69 16.33 39.42
C THR A 95 -8.24 15.03 40.09
N ASP A 96 -7.87 13.99 39.35
CA ASP A 96 -7.31 12.73 39.91
C ASP A 96 -5.78 12.73 39.99
N ALA A 97 -5.12 13.88 39.84
CA ALA A 97 -3.70 14.02 40.15
C ALA A 97 -3.55 14.39 41.61
N GLY A 98 -3.39 13.37 42.46
CA GLY A 98 -2.99 13.56 43.83
C GLY A 98 -1.75 14.43 43.95
N ALA A 99 -1.82 15.43 44.84
CA ALA A 99 -0.76 16.22 45.41
C ALA A 99 0.10 17.10 44.48
N TRP A 100 -0.43 18.26 44.11
CA TRP A 100 0.39 19.47 44.02
C TRP A 100 -0.44 20.61 44.58
N SER A 101 -0.14 20.95 45.82
CA SER A 101 -0.69 22.09 46.55
C SER A 101 -0.03 23.39 46.12
N ASN A 102 -0.87 24.39 45.96
CA ASN A 102 -0.69 25.81 46.26
C ASN A 102 0.27 26.65 45.40
N THR A 103 -0.27 27.57 44.73
CA THR A 103 -0.49 28.99 45.01
C THR A 103 -0.52 29.74 43.67
N SER A 104 -1.63 30.18 43.25
CA SER A 104 -1.88 31.56 42.83
C SER A 104 -3.34 31.75 42.45
N SER A 105 -3.94 32.73 43.07
CA SER A 105 -5.27 33.24 42.91
C SER A 105 -5.49 33.87 41.55
N HIS A 106 -6.37 33.29 40.73
CA HIS A 106 -6.99 33.99 39.61
C HIS A 106 -8.52 33.95 39.70
N PRO A 107 -9.22 35.01 39.27
CA PRO A 107 -10.65 35.17 39.49
C PRO A 107 -11.47 34.17 38.68
N LYS A 108 -12.47 33.57 39.32
CA LYS A 108 -13.46 32.68 38.73
C LYS A 108 -14.29 33.42 37.68
N LYS A 109 -14.32 32.92 36.45
CA LYS A 109 -15.36 33.21 35.46
C LYS A 109 -16.56 32.26 35.67
N PRO A 110 -17.79 32.72 35.41
CA PRO A 110 -18.99 31.93 35.68
C PRO A 110 -19.12 30.75 34.71
N GLU A 111 -19.49 29.60 35.28
CA GLU A 111 -19.79 28.36 34.56
C GLU A 111 -21.13 28.49 33.82
N THR A 112 -21.07 28.51 32.48
CA THR A 112 -22.15 28.05 31.63
C THR A 112 -21.57 26.95 30.74
N SER A 113 -21.94 25.72 31.05
CA SER A 113 -21.56 24.56 30.25
C SER A 113 -22.34 24.58 28.91
N LEU A 114 -21.66 24.94 27.83
CA LEU A 114 -22.19 24.81 26.49
C LEU A 114 -22.38 23.32 26.14
N SER A 115 -23.48 22.99 25.48
CA SER A 115 -23.73 21.67 24.93
C SER A 115 -22.72 21.33 23.78
N ASP A 116 -22.50 20.04 23.52
CA ASP A 116 -21.60 19.61 22.44
C ASP A 116 -21.97 20.25 21.09
N ALA A 117 -23.25 20.49 20.84
CA ALA A 117 -23.75 21.18 19.63
C ALA A 117 -23.37 22.66 19.59
N GLU A 118 -23.40 23.35 20.74
CA GLU A 118 -23.01 24.76 20.84
C GLU A 118 -21.50 24.94 20.70
N ILE A 119 -20.72 23.98 21.20
CA ILE A 119 -19.26 23.98 21.03
C ILE A 119 -18.91 23.79 19.55
N GLU A 120 -19.59 22.88 18.87
CA GLU A 120 -19.36 22.62 17.45
C GLU A 120 -19.78 23.83 16.57
N GLU A 121 -20.89 24.47 16.91
CA GLU A 121 -21.36 25.69 16.25
C GLU A 121 -20.38 26.85 16.47
N GLN A 122 -19.82 27.00 17.66
CA GLN A 122 -18.81 28.01 17.94
C GLN A 122 -17.51 27.78 17.17
N GLN A 123 -17.09 26.53 17.01
CA GLN A 123 -15.94 26.18 16.18
C GLN A 123 -16.15 26.52 14.71
N ARG A 124 -17.35 26.25 14.18
CA ARG A 124 -17.71 26.61 12.80
C ARG A 124 -17.68 28.12 12.58
N ARG A 125 -18.24 28.90 13.52
CA ARG A 125 -18.18 30.37 13.47
C ARG A 125 -16.76 30.91 13.47
N ARG A 126 -15.86 30.33 14.27
CA ARG A 126 -14.43 30.69 14.28
C ARG A 126 -13.77 30.44 12.94
N CYS A 127 -13.98 29.29 12.31
CA CYS A 127 -13.44 28.98 10.97
C CYS A 127 -13.98 29.94 9.88
N ILE A 128 -15.24 30.33 9.98
CA ILE A 128 -15.84 31.28 9.05
C ILE A 128 -15.26 32.68 9.29
N ALA A 129 -15.07 33.10 10.54
CA ALA A 129 -14.42 34.37 10.86
C ALA A 129 -12.98 34.43 10.34
N GLU A 130 -12.21 33.35 10.46
CA GLU A 130 -10.86 33.22 9.89
C GLU A 130 -10.88 33.38 8.37
N LEU A 131 -11.81 32.72 7.68
CA LEU A 131 -11.94 32.83 6.22
C LEU A 131 -12.27 34.26 5.76
N LEU A 132 -13.15 34.96 6.48
CA LEU A 132 -13.65 36.28 6.09
C LEU A 132 -12.74 37.44 6.52
N THR A 133 -12.01 37.28 7.63
CA THR A 133 -11.19 38.36 8.23
C THR A 133 -9.69 38.10 8.16
N GLY A 134 -9.28 36.88 7.79
CA GLY A 134 -7.89 36.43 7.82
C GLY A 134 -7.36 36.14 9.24
N ARG A 135 -8.19 36.26 10.31
CA ARG A 135 -7.82 36.01 11.70
C ARG A 135 -8.93 35.33 12.50
N TYR A 136 -8.55 34.41 13.37
CA TYR A 136 -9.40 33.55 14.17
C TYR A 136 -10.24 34.27 15.24
N ASP A 137 -9.76 35.41 15.68
CA ASP A 137 -10.24 36.15 16.86
C ASP A 137 -10.96 37.46 16.51
N ARG A 138 -11.06 37.81 15.23
CA ARG A 138 -11.75 39.04 14.83
C ARG A 138 -13.26 38.83 14.68
N PRO A 139 -14.07 39.76 15.16
CA PRO A 139 -15.51 39.75 14.90
C PRO A 139 -15.76 39.90 13.40
N ILE A 140 -16.75 39.19 12.89
CA ILE A 140 -17.14 39.26 11.47
C ILE A 140 -17.68 40.67 11.20
N PRO A 141 -17.19 41.38 10.17
CA PRO A 141 -17.69 42.69 9.80
C PRO A 141 -19.20 42.64 9.48
N SER A 142 -19.96 43.65 9.93
CA SER A 142 -21.41 43.71 9.73
C SER A 142 -21.85 43.57 8.25
N GLU A 143 -21.03 44.03 7.32
CA GLU A 143 -21.25 43.89 5.87
C GLU A 143 -21.15 42.43 5.38
N GLN A 144 -20.48 41.58 6.12
CA GLN A 144 -20.27 40.15 5.80
C GLN A 144 -21.12 39.21 6.65
N GLU A 145 -21.93 39.73 7.58
CA GLU A 145 -22.76 38.92 8.49
C GLU A 145 -23.78 38.04 7.76
N THR A 146 -24.33 38.53 6.64
CA THR A 146 -25.27 37.77 5.79
C THR A 146 -24.57 36.58 5.14
N LEU A 147 -23.37 36.81 4.61
CA LEU A 147 -22.56 35.75 4.01
C LEU A 147 -22.08 34.74 5.07
N ALA A 148 -21.68 35.22 6.25
CA ALA A 148 -21.29 34.38 7.37
C ALA A 148 -22.42 33.45 7.81
N ARG A 149 -23.65 33.95 7.87
CA ARG A 149 -24.84 33.16 8.21
C ARG A 149 -25.15 32.10 7.17
N GLN A 150 -25.04 32.45 5.89
CA GLN A 150 -25.21 31.50 4.79
C GLN A 150 -24.12 30.41 4.80
N LEU A 151 -22.85 30.80 5.03
CA LEU A 151 -21.74 29.85 5.17
C LEU A 151 -21.93 28.90 6.37
N LEU A 152 -22.42 29.41 7.50
CA LEU A 152 -22.72 28.61 8.67
C LEU A 152 -23.78 27.56 8.39
N GLU A 153 -24.84 27.93 7.70
CA GLU A 153 -25.94 27.04 7.35
C GLU A 153 -25.50 25.94 6.36
N HIS A 154 -24.74 26.30 5.34
CA HIS A 154 -24.24 25.35 4.32
C HIS A 154 -23.05 24.51 4.83
N SER A 155 -22.41 24.92 5.91
CA SER A 155 -21.31 24.16 6.52
C SER A 155 -21.77 23.08 7.50
N ARG A 156 -23.05 23.03 7.87
CA ARG A 156 -23.61 22.02 8.81
C ARG A 156 -23.32 20.55 8.45
N PRO A 157 -23.24 20.15 7.17
CA PRO A 157 -22.93 18.77 6.80
C PRO A 157 -21.45 18.38 7.01
N TYR A 158 -20.56 19.36 7.24
CA TYR A 158 -19.12 19.12 7.33
C TYR A 158 -18.65 19.00 8.77
N MET A 159 -17.76 18.06 9.04
CA MET A 159 -17.03 17.98 10.31
C MET A 159 -16.07 19.17 10.45
N ALA A 160 -15.82 19.67 11.65
CA ALA A 160 -14.96 20.83 11.89
C ALA A 160 -13.55 20.72 11.26
N THR A 161 -13.03 19.49 11.09
CA THR A 161 -11.73 19.22 10.44
C THR A 161 -11.75 19.40 8.93
N GLU A 162 -12.92 19.30 8.30
CA GLU A 162 -13.10 19.42 6.83
C GLU A 162 -13.48 20.86 6.43
N LEU A 163 -13.93 21.66 7.41
CA LEU A 163 -14.43 23.01 7.18
C LEU A 163 -13.41 23.96 6.55
N ARG A 164 -12.14 23.89 6.96
CA ARG A 164 -11.09 24.77 6.40
C ARG A 164 -10.87 24.57 4.90
N THR A 165 -11.06 23.35 4.40
CA THR A 165 -10.96 23.03 2.96
C THR A 165 -12.25 23.27 2.19
N ALA A 166 -13.40 23.18 2.85
CA ALA A 166 -14.72 23.35 2.22
C ALA A 166 -15.17 24.82 2.15
N LEU A 167 -14.84 25.64 3.15
CA LEU A 167 -15.32 27.02 3.28
C LEU A 167 -14.93 27.95 2.09
N PRO A 168 -13.69 27.93 1.55
CA PRO A 168 -13.37 28.77 0.39
C PRO A 168 -14.25 28.43 -0.82
N LYS A 169 -14.50 27.15 -1.07
CA LYS A 169 -15.36 26.68 -2.17
C LYS A 169 -16.83 27.05 -1.97
N LEU A 170 -17.32 26.96 -0.71
CA LEU A 170 -18.68 27.38 -0.35
C LEU A 170 -18.86 28.90 -0.51
N ARG A 171 -17.87 29.70 -0.12
CA ARG A 171 -17.87 31.15 -0.31
C ARG A 171 -17.96 31.52 -1.78
N ASP A 172 -17.15 30.91 -2.62
CA ASP A 172 -17.11 31.21 -4.05
C ASP A 172 -18.42 30.78 -4.74
N ALA A 173 -19.00 29.64 -4.34
CA ALA A 173 -20.31 29.20 -4.81
C ALA A 173 -21.47 30.13 -4.40
N LEU A 174 -21.44 30.70 -3.19
CA LEU A 174 -22.44 31.66 -2.71
C LEU A 174 -22.29 33.04 -3.38
N ALA A 175 -21.05 33.48 -3.63
CA ALA A 175 -20.76 34.71 -4.36
C ALA A 175 -21.28 34.66 -5.82
N LEU A 176 -21.15 33.51 -6.47
CA LEU A 176 -21.72 33.30 -7.83
C LEU A 176 -23.26 33.32 -7.84
N ARG A 177 -23.93 32.89 -6.76
CA ARG A 177 -25.41 32.97 -6.62
C ARG A 177 -25.92 34.38 -6.42
N SER A 178 -25.16 35.27 -5.83
CA SER A 178 -25.56 36.66 -5.57
C SER A 178 -25.51 37.55 -6.83
N LEU A 179 -24.93 37.08 -7.94
CA LEU A 179 -24.81 37.79 -9.20
C LEU A 179 -25.89 37.43 -10.24
N ALA A 180 -26.85 36.56 -9.91
CA ALA A 180 -27.93 36.18 -10.81
C ALA A 180 -29.14 37.15 -10.64
N PRO A 181 -29.70 37.73 -11.75
CA PRO A 181 -30.83 38.63 -11.67
C PRO A 181 -32.11 37.90 -11.27
N THR A 182 -32.80 38.41 -10.25
CA THR A 182 -34.10 37.99 -9.77
C THR A 182 -35.19 38.32 -10.80
N ASN A 183 -35.71 37.30 -11.48
CA ASN A 183 -36.98 37.41 -12.18
C ASN A 183 -37.99 36.44 -11.57
N VAL A 184 -39.02 37.01 -10.94
CA VAL A 184 -40.06 36.29 -10.21
C VAL A 184 -41.15 35.86 -11.19
N GLY A 185 -41.28 34.56 -11.39
CA GLY A 185 -42.44 33.92 -11.95
C GLY A 185 -42.67 32.61 -11.19
N ALA A 186 -43.81 32.52 -10.48
CA ALA A 186 -44.17 31.40 -9.68
C ALA A 186 -44.33 30.14 -10.56
N VAL A 187 -43.47 29.15 -10.36
CA VAL A 187 -43.60 27.80 -10.87
C VAL A 187 -43.27 26.84 -9.69
N GLU A 188 -44.13 25.85 -9.48
CA GLU A 188 -43.96 24.80 -8.47
C GLU A 188 -42.54 24.20 -8.48
N PRO A 189 -41.98 23.73 -7.34
CA PRO A 189 -40.61 23.23 -7.28
C PRO A 189 -40.50 21.89 -7.99
N SER A 190 -40.17 21.92 -9.27
CA SER A 190 -39.61 20.78 -9.96
C SER A 190 -38.27 20.42 -9.32
N LYS A 191 -38.02 19.13 -9.06
CA LYS A 191 -36.74 18.60 -8.58
C LYS A 191 -35.59 19.26 -9.36
N PRO A 192 -34.52 19.72 -8.72
CA PRO A 192 -33.40 20.33 -9.42
C PRO A 192 -32.83 19.35 -10.44
N THR A 193 -32.97 19.66 -11.71
CA THR A 193 -32.27 18.96 -12.78
C THR A 193 -30.77 19.21 -12.59
N PRO A 194 -29.94 18.15 -12.60
CA PRO A 194 -28.49 18.31 -12.48
C PRO A 194 -27.96 19.17 -13.61
N ASN A 195 -27.16 20.18 -13.28
CA ASN A 195 -26.57 21.11 -14.24
C ASN A 195 -25.29 20.48 -14.83
N TYR A 196 -25.43 19.41 -15.62
CA TYR A 196 -24.32 18.77 -16.33
C TYR A 196 -24.10 19.44 -17.70
N ALA A 197 -22.83 19.45 -18.15
CA ALA A 197 -22.56 19.91 -19.50
C ALA A 197 -23.27 18.99 -20.51
N PRO A 198 -24.00 19.53 -21.49
CA PRO A 198 -24.71 18.72 -22.49
C PRO A 198 -23.84 17.67 -23.18
N ALA A 199 -22.53 17.93 -23.29
CA ALA A 199 -21.53 17.01 -23.84
C ALA A 199 -21.30 15.72 -23.02
N MET A 200 -21.81 15.61 -21.78
CA MET A 200 -21.63 14.44 -20.91
C MET A 200 -22.90 13.61 -20.73
N ALA A 201 -23.98 13.97 -21.44
CA ALA A 201 -25.29 13.33 -21.25
C ALA A 201 -25.29 11.83 -21.55
N ASP A 202 -24.44 11.37 -22.47
CA ASP A 202 -24.35 9.98 -22.90
C ASP A 202 -23.19 9.21 -22.24
N TRP A 203 -22.52 9.81 -21.25
CA TRP A 203 -21.38 9.17 -20.63
C TRP A 203 -21.77 7.93 -19.82
N THR A 204 -21.13 6.82 -20.15
CA THR A 204 -21.12 5.59 -19.36
C THR A 204 -20.06 5.66 -18.28
N LEU A 205 -19.97 4.66 -17.40
CA LEU A 205 -18.92 4.59 -16.39
C LEU A 205 -17.51 4.54 -16.99
N TYR A 206 -17.35 4.06 -18.21
CA TYR A 206 -16.07 4.07 -18.90
C TYR A 206 -15.58 5.50 -19.22
N GLN A 207 -16.44 6.37 -19.78
CA GLN A 207 -16.08 7.76 -20.03
C GLN A 207 -15.83 8.55 -18.75
N VAL A 208 -16.60 8.28 -17.69
CA VAL A 208 -16.36 8.89 -16.37
C VAL A 208 -14.98 8.50 -15.83
N TRP A 209 -14.59 7.24 -16.00
CA TRP A 209 -13.25 6.79 -15.63
C TRP A 209 -12.15 7.45 -16.49
N GLN A 210 -12.35 7.58 -17.79
CA GLN A 210 -11.40 8.26 -18.67
C GLN A 210 -11.18 9.71 -18.23
N HIS A 211 -12.25 10.44 -17.95
CA HIS A 211 -12.18 11.82 -17.47
C HIS A 211 -11.47 11.91 -16.11
N GLN A 212 -11.73 10.99 -15.19
CA GLN A 212 -11.00 10.92 -13.92
C GLN A 212 -9.50 10.69 -14.14
N LEU A 213 -9.15 9.79 -15.07
CA LEU A 213 -7.77 9.47 -15.41
C LEU A 213 -7.01 10.68 -15.98
N GLU A 214 -7.64 11.44 -16.87
CA GLU A 214 -7.05 12.68 -17.45
C GLU A 214 -6.76 13.70 -16.35
N ARG A 215 -7.68 13.87 -15.42
CA ARG A 215 -7.51 14.75 -14.27
C ARG A 215 -6.38 14.28 -13.35
N ASP A 216 -6.33 12.97 -13.03
CA ASP A 216 -5.28 12.40 -12.18
C ASP A 216 -3.89 12.52 -12.85
N ARG A 217 -3.81 12.48 -14.19
CA ARG A 217 -2.58 12.72 -14.96
C ARG A 217 -2.14 14.17 -14.94
N ALA A 218 -3.08 15.11 -14.93
CA ALA A 218 -2.79 16.54 -14.86
C ALA A 218 -2.28 16.94 -13.46
N ASP A 219 -2.60 16.19 -12.42
CA ASP A 219 -2.11 16.39 -11.06
C ASP A 219 -0.75 15.69 -10.89
N THR A 220 0.32 16.40 -11.24
CA THR A 220 1.72 15.90 -11.13
C THR A 220 2.22 15.83 -9.69
N SER A 221 1.48 16.38 -8.71
CA SER A 221 1.85 16.41 -7.29
C SER A 221 1.51 15.13 -6.54
N SER A 222 0.66 14.27 -7.10
CA SER A 222 0.20 13.05 -6.45
C SER A 222 0.93 11.81 -6.95
N LYS A 223 1.27 10.88 -6.04
CA LYS A 223 1.74 9.52 -6.39
C LYS A 223 0.75 8.78 -7.32
N GLY A 224 -0.49 9.27 -7.45
CA GLY A 224 -1.52 8.78 -8.36
C GLY A 224 -1.18 8.95 -9.84
N GLY A 225 -0.40 9.99 -10.21
CA GLY A 225 0.02 10.22 -11.59
C GLY A 225 0.91 9.09 -12.14
N GLN A 226 1.81 8.55 -11.32
CA GLN A 226 2.68 7.43 -11.71
C GLN A 226 1.95 6.08 -11.77
N ALA A 227 0.91 5.88 -10.93
CA ALA A 227 0.12 4.65 -10.91
C ALA A 227 -0.77 4.44 -12.16
N ASN A 228 -0.82 5.41 -13.07
CA ASN A 228 -1.67 5.38 -14.27
C ASN A 228 -0.94 4.91 -15.52
N HIS A 229 0.27 4.33 -15.38
CA HIS A 229 1.04 3.78 -16.48
C HIS A 229 1.23 2.26 -16.35
N GLY A 230 1.25 1.56 -17.47
CA GLY A 230 1.51 0.12 -17.54
C GLY A 230 0.37 -0.75 -16.99
N GLY A 231 0.70 -1.90 -16.40
CA GLY A 231 -0.26 -2.93 -15.97
C GLY A 231 -1.35 -2.48 -15.01
N THR A 232 -1.10 -1.45 -14.22
CA THR A 232 -2.11 -0.85 -13.35
C THR A 232 -3.16 -0.08 -14.15
N TYR A 233 -2.77 0.58 -15.24
CA TYR A 233 -3.70 1.27 -16.14
C TYR A 233 -4.67 0.28 -16.79
N GLU A 234 -4.18 -0.79 -17.38
CA GLU A 234 -5.01 -1.77 -18.08
C GLU A 234 -5.94 -2.53 -17.14
N GLU A 235 -5.48 -2.84 -15.93
CA GLU A 235 -6.35 -3.43 -14.93
C GLU A 235 -7.46 -2.46 -14.51
N ARG A 236 -7.18 -1.17 -14.38
CA ARG A 236 -8.19 -0.14 -14.11
C ARG A 236 -9.14 0.05 -15.29
N GLU A 237 -8.61 0.06 -16.52
CA GLU A 237 -9.42 0.13 -17.73
C GLU A 237 -10.36 -1.07 -17.84
N ARG A 238 -9.85 -2.29 -17.62
CA ARG A 238 -10.66 -3.52 -17.61
C ARG A 238 -11.79 -3.43 -16.58
N ARG A 239 -11.49 -2.93 -15.37
CA ARG A 239 -12.54 -2.72 -14.35
C ARG A 239 -13.57 -1.70 -14.81
N ALA A 240 -13.17 -0.60 -15.44
CA ALA A 240 -14.09 0.40 -15.97
C ALA A 240 -15.02 -0.18 -17.06
N ARG A 241 -14.48 -1.03 -17.95
CA ARG A 241 -15.29 -1.77 -18.93
C ARG A 241 -16.29 -2.71 -18.26
N VAL A 242 -15.82 -3.50 -17.30
CA VAL A 242 -16.70 -4.40 -16.52
C VAL A 242 -17.82 -3.63 -15.84
N MET A 243 -17.53 -2.50 -15.21
CA MET A 243 -18.54 -1.64 -14.57
C MET A 243 -19.58 -1.13 -15.55
N THR A 244 -19.16 -0.78 -16.77
CA THR A 244 -20.07 -0.35 -17.83
C THR A 244 -21.02 -1.47 -18.25
N VAL A 245 -20.54 -2.72 -18.34
CA VAL A 245 -21.38 -3.89 -18.57
C VAL A 245 -22.34 -4.12 -17.41
N LEU A 246 -21.88 -4.01 -16.15
CA LEU A 246 -22.72 -4.18 -14.96
C LEU A 246 -23.86 -3.16 -14.87
N THR A 247 -23.67 -1.97 -15.43
CA THR A 247 -24.71 -0.94 -15.58
C THR A 247 -25.44 -1.00 -16.93
N GLN A 248 -25.27 -2.10 -17.68
CA GLN A 248 -25.92 -2.36 -18.96
C GLN A 248 -25.70 -1.22 -19.98
N HIS A 249 -24.49 -0.61 -19.98
CA HIS A 249 -24.13 0.51 -20.85
C HIS A 249 -25.04 1.75 -20.74
N LYS A 250 -25.84 1.86 -19.67
CA LYS A 250 -26.69 3.04 -19.46
C LYS A 250 -25.83 4.29 -19.21
N PRO A 251 -26.20 5.45 -19.77
CA PRO A 251 -25.62 6.72 -19.37
C PRO A 251 -25.76 6.93 -17.86
N VAL A 252 -24.69 7.46 -17.23
CA VAL A 252 -24.64 7.62 -15.78
C VAL A 252 -25.75 8.50 -15.24
N ILE A 253 -26.17 9.50 -15.99
CA ILE A 253 -27.29 10.39 -15.62
C ILE A 253 -28.65 9.66 -15.52
N GLN A 254 -28.78 8.51 -16.19
CA GLN A 254 -30.01 7.70 -16.19
C GLN A 254 -29.96 6.59 -15.12
N LEU A 255 -28.83 6.41 -14.42
CA LEU A 255 -28.70 5.39 -13.40
C LEU A 255 -29.46 5.79 -12.14
N SER A 256 -30.53 5.07 -11.86
CA SER A 256 -31.28 5.16 -10.60
C SER A 256 -30.49 4.56 -9.43
N LYS A 257 -30.91 4.84 -8.20
CA LYS A 257 -30.38 4.17 -7.01
C LYS A 257 -30.46 2.64 -7.12
N GLN A 258 -31.54 2.12 -7.71
CA GLN A 258 -31.73 0.69 -7.90
C GLN A 258 -30.75 0.12 -8.95
N ASP A 259 -30.46 0.84 -10.03
CA ASP A 259 -29.45 0.41 -11.03
C ASP A 259 -28.06 0.29 -10.38
N TRP A 260 -27.67 1.29 -9.57
CA TRP A 260 -26.42 1.24 -8.82
C TRP A 260 -26.37 0.06 -7.86
N GLN A 261 -27.44 -0.18 -7.08
CA GLN A 261 -27.50 -1.32 -6.15
C GLN A 261 -27.35 -2.65 -6.90
N THR A 262 -28.09 -2.81 -8.01
CA THR A 262 -28.04 -4.00 -8.85
C THR A 262 -26.63 -4.24 -9.41
N ALA A 263 -25.93 -3.18 -9.86
CA ALA A 263 -24.56 -3.28 -10.36
C ALA A 263 -23.58 -3.73 -9.26
N TYR A 264 -23.69 -3.21 -8.04
CA TYR A 264 -22.85 -3.66 -6.91
C TYR A 264 -23.13 -5.09 -6.49
N ASP A 265 -24.39 -5.54 -6.54
CA ASP A 265 -24.76 -6.92 -6.23
C ASP A 265 -24.27 -7.88 -7.33
N ALA A 266 -24.40 -7.48 -8.60
CA ALA A 266 -23.90 -8.23 -9.75
C ALA A 266 -22.36 -8.36 -9.77
N ALA A 267 -21.63 -7.34 -9.30
CA ALA A 267 -20.16 -7.39 -9.20
C ALA A 267 -19.65 -8.59 -8.38
N ARG A 268 -20.45 -9.12 -7.47
CA ARG A 268 -20.13 -10.30 -6.65
C ARG A 268 -20.29 -11.63 -7.37
N LYS A 269 -21.04 -11.63 -8.46
CA LYS A 269 -21.41 -12.82 -9.24
C LYS A 269 -20.59 -12.97 -10.52
N ILE A 270 -19.52 -12.17 -10.69
CA ILE A 270 -18.68 -12.20 -11.89
C ILE A 270 -18.01 -13.57 -12.01
N LYS A 271 -18.14 -14.16 -13.18
CA LYS A 271 -17.51 -15.44 -13.53
C LYS A 271 -16.00 -15.29 -13.63
N SER A 272 -15.27 -16.28 -13.10
CA SER A 272 -13.81 -16.32 -13.17
C SER A 272 -13.32 -16.35 -14.62
N GLY A 273 -12.40 -15.44 -14.96
CA GLY A 273 -11.88 -15.31 -16.32
C GLY A 273 -12.74 -14.46 -17.27
N ALA A 274 -14.03 -14.24 -17.00
CA ALA A 274 -14.91 -13.49 -17.89
C ALA A 274 -14.48 -12.02 -18.08
N THR A 275 -13.82 -11.43 -17.09
CA THR A 275 -13.33 -10.04 -17.18
C THR A 275 -12.23 -9.84 -18.21
N ALA A 276 -11.51 -10.90 -18.59
CA ALA A 276 -10.43 -10.82 -19.57
C ALA A 276 -10.91 -10.60 -21.01
N SER A 277 -12.16 -11.01 -21.31
CA SER A 277 -12.77 -10.94 -22.64
C SER A 277 -13.71 -9.75 -22.83
N VAL A 278 -13.88 -8.89 -21.79
CA VAL A 278 -14.75 -7.72 -21.92
C VAL A 278 -14.17 -6.71 -22.91
N SER A 279 -14.78 -6.68 -24.08
CA SER A 279 -14.48 -5.76 -25.19
C SER A 279 -15.12 -4.38 -24.92
N PRO A 280 -14.66 -3.31 -25.62
CA PRO A 280 -15.42 -2.06 -25.73
C PRO A 280 -16.82 -2.23 -26.36
N ALA A 281 -17.04 -3.30 -27.14
CA ALA A 281 -18.36 -3.65 -27.68
C ALA A 281 -19.30 -4.12 -26.56
N PRO A 282 -20.63 -3.94 -26.72
CA PRO A 282 -21.60 -4.39 -25.74
C PRO A 282 -21.46 -5.90 -25.47
N THR A 283 -21.07 -6.24 -24.25
CA THR A 283 -21.03 -7.62 -23.77
C THR A 283 -22.33 -7.90 -23.02
N PRO A 284 -23.06 -8.96 -23.34
CA PRO A 284 -24.28 -9.32 -22.61
C PRO A 284 -23.98 -9.63 -21.14
N LEU A 285 -24.80 -9.11 -20.22
CA LEU A 285 -24.57 -9.26 -18.78
C LEU A 285 -24.57 -10.73 -18.32
N ASN A 286 -25.36 -11.59 -18.96
CA ASN A 286 -25.44 -13.02 -18.67
C ASN A 286 -24.15 -13.78 -18.99
N GLU A 287 -23.31 -13.29 -19.89
CA GLU A 287 -22.01 -13.89 -20.18
C GLU A 287 -20.99 -13.60 -19.08
N LEU A 288 -21.16 -12.49 -18.38
CA LEU A 288 -20.28 -12.02 -17.34
C LEU A 288 -20.57 -12.64 -15.97
N LEU A 289 -21.82 -13.03 -15.71
CA LEU A 289 -22.28 -13.45 -14.40
C LEU A 289 -22.49 -14.97 -14.28
N THR A 290 -22.39 -15.47 -13.05
CA THR A 290 -22.72 -16.84 -12.67
C THR A 290 -23.32 -16.87 -11.26
N ASP A 291 -24.21 -17.79 -11.02
CA ASP A 291 -24.73 -18.11 -9.68
C ASP A 291 -23.98 -19.28 -9.03
N ASP A 292 -23.08 -19.94 -9.77
CA ASP A 292 -22.25 -21.02 -9.25
C ASP A 292 -21.05 -20.46 -8.46
N PRO A 293 -20.99 -20.63 -7.14
CA PRO A 293 -19.90 -20.11 -6.31
C PRO A 293 -18.49 -20.57 -6.72
N GLU A 294 -18.37 -21.79 -7.28
CA GLU A 294 -17.08 -22.34 -7.71
C GLU A 294 -16.52 -21.65 -8.95
N GLN A 295 -17.40 -21.08 -9.77
CA GLN A 295 -17.04 -20.35 -10.98
C GLN A 295 -16.89 -18.84 -10.74
N MET A 296 -17.25 -18.31 -9.56
CA MET A 296 -17.14 -16.88 -9.28
C MET A 296 -15.68 -16.42 -9.18
N THR A 297 -15.47 -15.18 -9.57
CA THR A 297 -14.18 -14.48 -9.39
C THR A 297 -13.80 -14.38 -7.92
N GLY A 298 -12.50 -14.50 -7.64
CA GLY A 298 -11.95 -14.49 -6.28
C GLY A 298 -12.16 -13.16 -5.54
N HIS A 299 -12.23 -13.25 -4.21
CA HIS A 299 -12.49 -12.17 -3.26
C HIS A 299 -11.69 -10.89 -3.53
N GLU A 300 -10.37 -10.98 -3.75
CA GLU A 300 -9.52 -9.80 -3.95
C GLU A 300 -9.89 -9.00 -5.19
N ARG A 301 -10.15 -9.70 -6.31
CA ARG A 301 -10.53 -9.06 -7.56
C ARG A 301 -11.91 -8.40 -7.48
N VAL A 302 -12.86 -9.06 -6.81
CA VAL A 302 -14.20 -8.49 -6.56
C VAL A 302 -14.10 -7.28 -5.64
N SER A 303 -13.32 -7.36 -4.56
CA SER A 303 -13.09 -6.24 -3.64
C SER A 303 -12.46 -5.03 -4.34
N ALA A 304 -11.48 -5.28 -5.20
CA ALA A 304 -10.81 -4.24 -5.99
C ALA A 304 -11.77 -3.61 -7.04
N LEU A 305 -12.64 -4.41 -7.66
CA LEU A 305 -13.68 -3.91 -8.56
C LEU A 305 -14.67 -3.01 -7.82
N ILE A 306 -15.19 -3.46 -6.68
CA ILE A 306 -16.12 -2.67 -5.84
C ILE A 306 -15.46 -1.36 -5.38
N ALA A 307 -14.18 -1.38 -5.00
CA ALA A 307 -13.44 -0.19 -4.65
C ALA A 307 -13.33 0.79 -5.84
N SER A 308 -13.05 0.28 -7.04
CA SER A 308 -13.03 1.09 -8.26
C SER A 308 -14.40 1.65 -8.61
N MET A 309 -15.49 0.87 -8.45
CA MET A 309 -16.86 1.35 -8.64
C MET A 309 -17.19 2.52 -7.70
N LYS A 310 -16.85 2.42 -6.41
CA LYS A 310 -17.05 3.50 -5.43
C LYS A 310 -16.29 4.76 -5.83
N GLN A 311 -15.05 4.63 -6.29
CA GLN A 311 -14.21 5.75 -6.71
C GLN A 311 -14.83 6.46 -7.92
N ILE A 312 -15.26 5.70 -8.94
CA ILE A 312 -15.85 6.27 -10.16
C ILE A 312 -17.23 6.85 -9.89
N GLN A 313 -18.06 6.24 -9.04
CA GLN A 313 -19.33 6.81 -8.61
C GLN A 313 -19.15 8.15 -7.89
N ASN A 314 -18.17 8.26 -7.01
CA ASN A 314 -17.84 9.51 -6.34
C ASN A 314 -17.34 10.57 -7.33
N HIS A 315 -16.57 10.16 -8.35
CA HIS A 315 -16.16 11.07 -9.41
C HIS A 315 -17.34 11.52 -10.27
N ALA A 316 -18.27 10.61 -10.65
CA ALA A 316 -19.48 10.94 -11.35
C ALA A 316 -20.35 11.96 -10.58
N ARG A 317 -20.38 11.85 -9.23
CA ARG A 317 -21.03 12.87 -8.38
C ARG A 317 -20.28 14.19 -8.38
N TYR A 318 -18.96 14.15 -8.36
CA TYR A 318 -18.13 15.36 -8.37
C TYR A 318 -18.35 16.20 -9.65
N ILE A 319 -18.65 15.55 -10.77
CA ILE A 319 -18.96 16.19 -12.05
C ILE A 319 -20.47 16.29 -12.33
N ASP A 320 -21.30 16.15 -11.29
CA ASP A 320 -22.76 16.29 -11.29
C ASP A 320 -23.53 15.34 -12.24
N LEU A 321 -22.95 14.21 -12.64
CA LEU A 321 -23.64 13.22 -13.47
C LEU A 321 -24.58 12.29 -12.67
N THR A 322 -24.47 12.24 -11.37
CA THR A 322 -25.39 11.47 -10.50
C THR A 322 -25.53 12.12 -9.14
N SER A 323 -26.71 12.05 -8.56
CA SER A 323 -26.99 12.45 -7.18
C SER A 323 -26.87 11.29 -6.19
N VAL A 324 -26.80 10.04 -6.66
CA VAL A 324 -26.76 8.84 -5.81
C VAL A 324 -25.42 8.73 -5.09
N ARG A 325 -25.45 8.69 -3.77
CA ARG A 325 -24.26 8.54 -2.92
C ARG A 325 -23.94 7.07 -2.71
N VAL A 326 -22.65 6.75 -2.56
CA VAL A 326 -22.21 5.39 -2.20
C VAL A 326 -22.83 4.97 -0.85
N ASP A 327 -22.95 5.90 0.10
CA ASP A 327 -23.53 5.66 1.42
C ASP A 327 -25.04 5.41 1.40
N ASP A 328 -25.72 5.77 0.32
CA ASP A 328 -27.16 5.46 0.13
C ASP A 328 -27.41 4.01 -0.29
N LEU A 329 -26.36 3.24 -0.56
CA LEU A 329 -26.39 1.87 -1.05
C LEU A 329 -26.00 0.86 0.02
N ILE A 330 -26.54 -0.35 -0.06
CA ILE A 330 -26.20 -1.46 0.84
C ILE A 330 -25.07 -2.29 0.22
N ILE A 331 -23.84 -1.86 0.41
CA ILE A 331 -22.68 -2.57 -0.13
C ILE A 331 -22.07 -3.46 0.97
N LYS A 332 -22.47 -4.72 0.99
CA LYS A 332 -21.94 -5.71 1.94
C LYS A 332 -20.44 -5.93 1.70
N PRO A 333 -19.61 -6.18 2.73
CA PRO A 333 -18.22 -6.61 2.55
C PRO A 333 -18.14 -7.90 1.71
N VAL A 334 -17.14 -7.99 0.84
CA VAL A 334 -16.86 -9.26 0.15
C VAL A 334 -16.20 -10.19 1.16
N GLN A 335 -16.77 -11.35 1.36
CA GLN A 335 -16.19 -12.36 2.25
C GLN A 335 -15.26 -13.27 1.47
N LYS A 336 -14.12 -13.61 2.07
CA LYS A 336 -13.18 -14.56 1.52
C LYS A 336 -13.76 -15.97 1.68
N ARG A 337 -13.87 -16.71 0.58
CA ARG A 337 -14.34 -18.10 0.59
C ARG A 337 -13.28 -19.00 1.24
N GLU A 338 -13.68 -20.14 1.75
CA GLU A 338 -12.80 -21.06 2.47
C GLU A 338 -11.69 -21.61 1.57
N ASN A 339 -12.02 -21.94 0.31
CA ASN A 339 -11.04 -22.37 -0.70
C ASN A 339 -10.06 -21.26 -1.15
N GLU A 340 -10.36 -19.99 -0.88
CA GLU A 340 -9.47 -18.85 -1.16
C GLU A 340 -8.55 -18.53 0.01
N ARG A 341 -8.92 -18.91 1.23
CA ARG A 341 -8.07 -18.74 2.43
C ARG A 341 -6.75 -19.49 2.30
N SER A 342 -6.75 -20.61 1.59
CA SER A 342 -5.56 -21.42 1.31
C SER A 342 -4.63 -20.84 0.22
N ARG A 343 -5.06 -19.80 -0.51
CA ARG A 343 -4.29 -19.22 -1.64
C ARG A 343 -3.44 -18.01 -1.26
N ASP A 344 -3.58 -17.49 -0.04
CA ASP A 344 -2.76 -16.37 0.42
C ASP A 344 -1.39 -16.88 0.81
N GLY A 345 -0.41 -16.61 -0.08
CA GLY A 345 1.01 -16.66 0.21
C GLY A 345 1.43 -17.79 1.16
N VAL A 346 1.29 -19.05 0.74
CA VAL A 346 1.59 -20.22 1.58
C VAL A 346 3.10 -20.38 1.64
N PRO A 347 3.72 -20.37 2.84
CA PRO A 347 5.13 -20.73 2.98
C PRO A 347 5.34 -22.21 2.64
N PHE A 348 6.52 -22.55 2.19
CA PHE A 348 6.94 -23.94 2.14
C PHE A 348 7.09 -24.49 3.56
N SER A 349 6.60 -25.71 3.79
CA SER A 349 6.87 -26.47 5.02
C SER A 349 8.32 -26.95 5.03
N SER A 350 8.78 -27.49 6.17
CA SER A 350 10.10 -28.14 6.24
C SER A 350 10.22 -29.28 5.23
N ASP A 351 9.17 -30.10 5.09
CA ASP A 351 9.15 -31.22 4.15
C ASP A 351 9.20 -30.73 2.69
N ASP A 352 8.53 -29.61 2.37
CA ASP A 352 8.63 -28.99 1.04
C ASP A 352 10.07 -28.54 0.76
N VAL A 353 10.73 -27.90 1.73
CA VAL A 353 12.12 -27.43 1.60
C VAL A 353 13.04 -28.64 1.38
N GLU A 354 12.89 -29.71 2.19
CA GLU A 354 13.65 -30.95 2.01
C GLU A 354 13.42 -31.57 0.62
N ALA A 355 12.17 -31.64 0.15
CA ALA A 355 11.85 -32.14 -1.19
C ALA A 355 12.43 -31.27 -2.30
N ILE A 356 12.40 -29.93 -2.17
CA ILE A 356 12.97 -29.02 -3.16
C ILE A 356 14.48 -29.24 -3.31
N PHE A 357 15.22 -29.29 -2.19
CA PHE A 357 16.68 -29.36 -2.23
C PHE A 357 17.22 -30.80 -2.30
N SER A 358 16.35 -31.81 -2.18
CA SER A 358 16.65 -33.22 -2.53
C SER A 358 16.29 -33.58 -3.97
N GLY A 359 15.55 -32.73 -4.68
CA GLY A 359 15.11 -33.00 -6.05
C GLY A 359 16.25 -33.03 -7.07
N PHE A 360 15.92 -33.39 -8.31
CA PHE A 360 16.91 -33.65 -9.38
C PHE A 360 17.81 -32.46 -9.72
N ILE A 361 17.47 -31.24 -9.34
CA ILE A 361 18.35 -30.06 -9.53
C ILE A 361 19.59 -30.17 -8.65
N TYR A 362 19.44 -30.64 -7.41
CA TYR A 362 20.49 -30.64 -6.38
C TYR A 362 21.02 -32.03 -6.08
N GLN A 363 20.16 -33.04 -6.13
CA GLN A 363 20.51 -34.43 -5.82
C GLN A 363 19.85 -35.36 -6.86
N GLY A 364 20.26 -36.59 -6.86
CA GLY A 364 19.69 -37.58 -7.79
C GLY A 364 20.06 -37.38 -9.27
N ALA A 365 19.68 -38.29 -10.11
CA ALA A 365 19.91 -38.21 -11.55
C ALA A 365 18.91 -37.29 -12.24
N PRO A 366 19.34 -36.41 -13.17
CA PRO A 366 18.41 -35.63 -13.98
C PRO A 366 17.52 -36.58 -14.80
N PRO A 367 16.21 -36.27 -14.98
CA PRO A 367 15.34 -37.06 -15.84
C PRO A 367 15.89 -37.18 -17.27
N ALA A 368 15.89 -38.39 -17.83
CA ALA A 368 16.50 -38.68 -19.15
C ALA A 368 15.91 -37.84 -20.28
N GLU A 369 14.63 -37.48 -20.20
CA GLU A 369 13.96 -36.62 -21.20
C GLU A 369 14.33 -35.14 -21.07
N ARG A 370 15.08 -34.73 -20.07
CA ARG A 370 15.52 -33.34 -19.90
C ARG A 370 16.69 -33.01 -20.82
N THR A 371 16.39 -32.28 -21.89
CA THR A 371 17.37 -31.86 -22.91
C THR A 371 17.94 -30.47 -22.68
N LYS A 372 17.53 -29.78 -21.58
CA LYS A 372 17.98 -28.44 -21.24
C LYS A 372 18.36 -28.36 -19.78
N ALA A 373 19.35 -27.53 -19.49
CA ALA A 373 19.75 -27.13 -18.16
C ALA A 373 20.25 -25.67 -18.17
N TYR A 374 19.96 -24.91 -17.15
CA TYR A 374 20.37 -23.52 -17.05
C TYR A 374 20.81 -23.17 -15.63
N PRO A 375 21.78 -22.25 -15.43
CA PRO A 375 22.31 -21.89 -14.12
C PRO A 375 21.24 -21.40 -13.12
N PHE A 376 20.21 -20.70 -13.60
CA PHE A 376 19.14 -20.18 -12.76
C PHE A 376 18.32 -21.29 -12.06
N TRP A 377 18.34 -22.53 -12.57
CA TRP A 377 17.69 -23.66 -11.89
C TRP A 377 18.28 -23.91 -10.52
N PHE A 378 19.61 -23.87 -10.45
CA PHE A 378 20.34 -24.10 -9.20
C PHE A 378 20.24 -22.90 -8.25
N TRP A 379 20.46 -21.69 -8.79
CA TRP A 379 20.63 -20.51 -7.94
C TRP A 379 19.35 -19.85 -7.47
N MET A 380 18.30 -19.79 -8.30
CA MET A 380 17.10 -19.02 -7.93
C MET A 380 16.37 -19.57 -6.69
N PRO A 381 16.20 -20.88 -6.48
CA PRO A 381 15.61 -21.39 -5.25
C PRO A 381 16.47 -21.08 -4.02
N LEU A 382 17.80 -21.24 -4.11
CA LEU A 382 18.72 -20.95 -3.01
C LEU A 382 18.72 -19.45 -2.66
N VAL A 383 18.83 -18.56 -3.66
CA VAL A 383 18.74 -17.11 -3.43
C VAL A 383 17.38 -16.74 -2.84
N GLY A 384 16.29 -17.33 -3.37
CA GLY A 384 14.94 -17.13 -2.84
C GLY A 384 14.80 -17.53 -1.38
N TYR A 385 15.36 -18.69 -1.00
CA TYR A 385 15.34 -19.22 0.37
C TYR A 385 16.07 -18.32 1.36
N PHE A 386 17.27 -17.82 0.98
CA PHE A 386 18.12 -17.02 1.87
C PHE A 386 17.85 -15.52 1.84
N THR A 387 17.09 -14.98 0.86
CA THR A 387 16.83 -13.54 0.76
C THR A 387 15.35 -13.18 0.83
N GLY A 388 14.45 -14.11 0.55
CA GLY A 388 13.01 -13.83 0.38
C GLY A 388 12.72 -12.83 -0.74
N ALA A 389 13.66 -12.58 -1.65
CA ALA A 389 13.47 -11.66 -2.76
C ALA A 389 12.38 -12.16 -3.71
N ARG A 390 11.69 -11.23 -4.35
CA ARG A 390 10.65 -11.60 -5.33
C ARG A 390 11.29 -12.29 -6.53
N THR A 391 10.60 -13.25 -7.11
CA THR A 391 11.12 -14.03 -8.24
C THR A 391 11.69 -13.14 -9.37
N ASN A 392 11.02 -12.02 -9.68
CA ASN A 392 11.50 -11.10 -10.71
C ASN A 392 12.73 -10.30 -10.25
N GLU A 393 12.82 -9.94 -8.97
CA GLU A 393 13.99 -9.25 -8.40
C GLU A 393 15.25 -10.13 -8.54
N ILE A 394 15.12 -11.45 -8.30
CA ILE A 394 16.22 -12.40 -8.48
C ILE A 394 16.55 -12.56 -9.98
N ALA A 395 15.53 -12.77 -10.81
CA ALA A 395 15.71 -13.05 -12.23
C ALA A 395 16.36 -11.90 -13.02
N GLN A 396 16.12 -10.66 -12.59
CA GLN A 396 16.61 -9.45 -13.27
C GLN A 396 17.97 -8.96 -12.80
N LEU A 397 18.60 -9.61 -11.80
CA LEU A 397 19.90 -9.21 -11.28
C LEU A 397 20.94 -9.05 -12.38
N ASP A 398 21.67 -7.95 -12.33
CA ASP A 398 22.89 -7.75 -13.09
C ASP A 398 24.09 -8.30 -12.31
N THR A 399 25.18 -8.63 -12.99
CA THR A 399 26.43 -9.03 -12.33
C THR A 399 26.98 -7.90 -11.45
N ALA A 400 26.71 -6.64 -11.82
CA ALA A 400 27.08 -5.45 -11.07
C ALA A 400 26.26 -5.25 -9.78
N ASP A 401 25.09 -5.89 -9.67
CA ASP A 401 24.24 -5.83 -8.47
C ASP A 401 24.79 -6.71 -7.31
N ILE A 402 25.84 -7.46 -7.57
CA ILE A 402 26.56 -8.21 -6.53
C ILE A 402 27.80 -7.41 -6.17
N ARG A 403 27.78 -6.76 -5.02
CA ARG A 403 28.82 -5.84 -4.60
C ARG A 403 29.11 -5.93 -3.11
N GLU A 404 30.28 -5.44 -2.71
CA GLU A 404 30.64 -5.34 -1.31
C GLU A 404 30.03 -4.10 -0.66
N VAL A 405 29.42 -4.27 0.50
CA VAL A 405 28.84 -3.21 1.32
C VAL A 405 29.22 -3.46 2.77
N ALA A 406 29.81 -2.49 3.43
CA ALA A 406 30.28 -2.60 4.81
C ALA A 406 31.17 -3.85 5.06
N GLY A 407 32.02 -4.23 4.10
CA GLY A 407 32.89 -5.40 4.20
C GLY A 407 32.21 -6.74 3.97
N HIS A 408 30.97 -6.76 3.51
CA HIS A 408 30.21 -7.97 3.23
C HIS A 408 29.70 -7.99 1.78
N PRO A 409 29.78 -9.13 1.07
CA PRO A 409 29.14 -9.28 -0.21
C PRO A 409 27.60 -9.22 -0.07
N CYS A 410 26.96 -8.42 -0.91
CA CYS A 410 25.53 -8.14 -0.86
C CYS A 410 24.87 -8.24 -2.23
N PHE A 411 23.59 -8.62 -2.22
CA PHE A 411 22.68 -8.35 -3.32
C PHE A 411 22.20 -6.90 -3.23
N ASP A 412 22.25 -6.16 -4.34
CA ASP A 412 21.66 -4.84 -4.48
C ASP A 412 20.39 -4.95 -5.33
N PHE A 413 19.24 -5.08 -4.68
CA PHE A 413 17.96 -5.10 -5.36
C PHE A 413 17.52 -3.68 -5.68
N CYS A 414 17.80 -3.24 -6.91
CA CYS A 414 17.53 -1.88 -7.39
C CYS A 414 16.64 -1.89 -8.65
N ALA A 415 16.04 -0.73 -8.96
CA ALA A 415 15.34 -0.48 -10.20
C ALA A 415 16.21 0.35 -11.14
N ASP A 416 16.00 0.21 -12.45
CA ASP A 416 16.58 1.07 -13.48
C ASP A 416 15.67 2.27 -13.77
N ASP A 417 16.12 3.20 -14.61
CA ASP A 417 15.22 4.21 -15.19
C ASP A 417 14.03 3.50 -15.87
N PRO A 418 12.79 3.84 -15.50
CA PRO A 418 11.60 3.20 -16.07
C PRO A 418 11.50 3.29 -17.60
N LYS A 419 12.23 4.23 -18.22
CA LYS A 419 12.28 4.42 -19.67
C LYS A 419 13.33 3.56 -20.36
N ALA A 420 14.22 2.92 -19.60
CA ALA A 420 15.24 2.04 -20.18
C ALA A 420 14.59 0.78 -20.77
N PRO A 421 15.09 0.30 -21.93
CA PRO A 421 14.67 -1.00 -22.46
C PRO A 421 14.94 -2.09 -21.42
N GLU A 422 13.98 -3.02 -21.24
CA GLU A 422 14.13 -4.15 -20.31
C GLU A 422 14.48 -3.75 -18.88
N ALA A 423 14.02 -2.55 -18.44
CA ALA A 423 14.33 -1.96 -17.14
C ALA A 423 14.04 -2.91 -15.99
N LYS A 424 14.95 -2.95 -15.03
CA LYS A 424 14.70 -3.60 -13.74
C LYS A 424 13.61 -2.84 -12.99
N ARG A 425 12.67 -3.57 -12.38
CA ARG A 425 11.56 -2.99 -11.64
C ARG A 425 11.47 -3.60 -10.25
N ILE A 426 11.21 -2.77 -9.25
CA ILE A 426 10.92 -3.18 -7.88
C ILE A 426 9.50 -2.72 -7.54
N LYS A 427 8.72 -3.58 -6.91
CA LYS A 427 7.30 -3.30 -6.60
C LYS A 427 7.10 -2.10 -5.67
N THR A 428 8.07 -1.83 -4.79
CA THR A 428 8.02 -0.77 -3.77
C THR A 428 8.79 0.50 -4.14
N ASP A 429 9.48 0.51 -5.30
CA ASP A 429 10.40 1.55 -5.78
C ASP A 429 11.55 1.90 -4.79
N GLU A 430 11.72 1.12 -3.72
CA GLU A 430 12.77 1.31 -2.72
C GLU A 430 13.86 0.25 -2.93
N ALA A 431 15.06 0.71 -3.31
CA ALA A 431 16.23 -0.15 -3.42
C ALA A 431 16.65 -0.67 -2.04
N ARG A 432 17.17 -1.89 -2.00
CA ARG A 432 17.68 -2.49 -0.76
C ARG A 432 18.89 -3.36 -0.99
N GLN A 433 19.75 -3.40 0.01
CA GLN A 433 20.95 -4.23 0.03
C GLN A 433 20.76 -5.36 1.03
N VAL A 434 20.91 -6.60 0.56
CA VAL A 434 20.74 -7.79 1.39
C VAL A 434 22.05 -8.57 1.39
N PRO A 435 22.66 -8.85 2.56
CA PRO A 435 23.92 -9.59 2.63
C PRO A 435 23.74 -11.02 2.11
N ILE A 436 24.78 -11.51 1.42
CA ILE A 436 24.82 -12.87 0.90
C ILE A 436 25.05 -13.82 2.08
N HIS A 437 24.13 -14.78 2.26
CA HIS A 437 24.24 -15.79 3.30
C HIS A 437 25.53 -16.64 3.10
N PRO A 438 26.31 -16.97 4.16
CA PRO A 438 27.56 -17.74 4.04
C PRO A 438 27.38 -19.05 3.26
N ARG A 439 26.24 -19.72 3.40
CA ARG A 439 25.98 -20.95 2.66
C ARG A 439 25.97 -20.76 1.14
N LEU A 440 25.49 -19.62 0.63
CA LEU A 440 25.57 -19.32 -0.80
C LEU A 440 27.02 -19.18 -1.26
N ILE A 441 27.88 -18.57 -0.44
CA ILE A 441 29.31 -18.39 -0.72
C ILE A 441 29.99 -19.77 -0.75
N GLU A 442 29.76 -20.62 0.23
CA GLU A 442 30.28 -22.01 0.30
C GLU A 442 29.87 -22.84 -0.91
N LEU A 443 28.68 -22.59 -1.47
CA LEU A 443 28.18 -23.27 -2.68
C LEU A 443 28.82 -22.75 -3.97
N GLY A 444 29.68 -21.71 -3.92
CA GLY A 444 30.39 -21.17 -5.07
C GLY A 444 29.61 -20.04 -5.79
N PHE A 445 28.76 -19.28 -5.07
CA PHE A 445 27.97 -18.22 -5.70
C PHE A 445 28.84 -17.07 -6.20
N LEU A 446 29.87 -16.66 -5.44
CA LEU A 446 30.75 -15.57 -5.86
C LEU A 446 31.62 -15.98 -7.06
N GLU A 447 32.10 -17.21 -7.08
CA GLU A 447 32.82 -17.80 -8.22
C GLU A 447 31.93 -17.84 -9.48
N TYR A 448 30.65 -18.16 -9.32
CA TYR A 448 29.67 -18.10 -10.40
C TYR A 448 29.52 -16.66 -10.92
N VAL A 449 29.32 -15.68 -10.03
CA VAL A 449 29.23 -14.25 -10.39
C VAL A 449 30.45 -13.82 -11.17
N ASP A 450 31.66 -14.17 -10.71
CA ASP A 450 32.92 -13.81 -11.36
C ASP A 450 33.08 -14.52 -12.71
N SER A 451 32.56 -15.72 -12.85
CA SER A 451 32.53 -16.42 -14.15
C SER A 451 31.65 -15.66 -15.16
N GLN A 452 30.52 -15.13 -14.70
CA GLN A 452 29.62 -14.34 -15.54
C GLN A 452 30.23 -12.98 -15.91
N ARG A 453 30.93 -12.32 -14.98
CA ARG A 453 31.70 -11.08 -15.24
C ARG A 453 32.80 -11.31 -16.27
N ARG A 454 33.59 -12.36 -16.12
CA ARG A 454 34.64 -12.75 -17.11
C ARG A 454 34.06 -13.08 -18.49
N ALA A 455 32.83 -13.58 -18.52
CA ALA A 455 32.11 -13.83 -19.77
C ALA A 455 31.40 -12.57 -20.32
N ASN A 456 31.64 -11.39 -19.74
CA ASN A 456 30.99 -10.11 -20.08
C ASN A 456 29.46 -10.20 -20.08
N GLN A 457 28.88 -10.98 -19.17
CA GLN A 457 27.43 -11.05 -19.00
C GLN A 457 26.97 -9.86 -18.13
N LYS A 458 26.08 -9.02 -18.67
CA LYS A 458 25.38 -7.98 -17.90
C LYS A 458 24.44 -8.64 -16.90
N LYS A 459 23.54 -9.50 -17.40
CA LYS A 459 22.56 -10.21 -16.56
C LYS A 459 23.18 -11.44 -15.90
N LEU A 460 23.02 -11.55 -14.57
CA LEU A 460 23.56 -12.66 -13.80
C LEU A 460 23.06 -14.02 -14.30
N PHE A 461 21.79 -14.10 -14.70
CA PHE A 461 21.15 -15.30 -15.22
C PHE A 461 20.87 -15.23 -16.72
N GLY A 462 21.59 -14.37 -17.45
CA GLY A 462 21.45 -14.19 -18.90
C GLY A 462 21.73 -15.45 -19.72
N ASP A 463 22.36 -16.46 -19.15
CA ASP A 463 22.56 -17.77 -19.75
C ASP A 463 21.34 -18.71 -19.64
N GLY A 464 20.14 -18.18 -19.59
CA GLY A 464 18.92 -18.99 -19.55
C GLY A 464 17.66 -18.19 -19.36
N LEU A 465 17.79 -16.95 -18.95
CA LEU A 465 16.67 -16.02 -18.85
C LEU A 465 16.79 -14.90 -19.89
N THR A 466 15.65 -14.51 -20.43
CA THR A 466 15.50 -13.35 -21.30
C THR A 466 14.33 -12.51 -20.84
N TYR A 467 14.40 -11.22 -21.10
CA TYR A 467 13.25 -10.35 -20.92
C TYR A 467 12.15 -10.73 -21.92
N LEU A 468 10.95 -10.91 -21.44
CA LEU A 468 9.79 -11.10 -22.28
C LEU A 468 8.97 -9.81 -22.25
N PRO A 469 8.88 -9.08 -23.39
CA PRO A 469 8.05 -7.89 -23.46
C PRO A 469 6.56 -8.26 -23.37
N PRO A 470 5.69 -7.31 -23.01
CA PRO A 470 4.25 -7.50 -23.15
C PRO A 470 3.91 -7.78 -24.61
N ARG A 471 3.00 -8.68 -24.87
CA ARG A 471 2.50 -8.87 -26.23
C ARG A 471 1.60 -7.69 -26.59
N ASN A 472 1.66 -7.23 -27.84
CA ASN A 472 0.89 -6.07 -28.32
C ASN A 472 -0.64 -6.22 -28.17
N ASP A 473 -1.12 -7.46 -28.05
CA ASP A 473 -2.53 -7.84 -27.85
C ASP A 473 -2.82 -8.34 -26.43
N ASP A 474 -1.82 -8.38 -25.56
CA ASP A 474 -1.92 -9.01 -24.25
C ASP A 474 -2.17 -7.95 -23.18
N THR A 475 -3.37 -7.90 -22.65
CA THR A 475 -3.77 -7.03 -21.53
C THR A 475 -3.27 -7.51 -20.18
N ASP A 476 -2.51 -8.62 -20.13
CA ASP A 476 -1.99 -9.21 -18.91
C ASP A 476 -0.49 -8.89 -18.71
N HIS A 477 -0.20 -7.71 -18.16
CA HIS A 477 1.18 -7.27 -17.86
C HIS A 477 1.92 -8.11 -16.81
N ASN A 478 1.25 -9.05 -16.14
CA ASN A 478 1.95 -10.07 -15.37
C ASN A 478 2.77 -11.01 -16.25
N LYS A 479 2.71 -10.84 -17.56
CA LYS A 479 3.40 -11.66 -18.55
C LYS A 479 4.70 -11.05 -19.07
N GLU A 480 5.07 -9.84 -18.69
CA GLU A 480 6.35 -9.23 -19.02
C GLU A 480 7.40 -9.47 -17.92
N GLY A 481 8.65 -9.39 -18.28
CA GLY A 481 9.78 -9.35 -17.36
C GLY A 481 10.71 -10.56 -17.45
N TRP A 482 11.71 -10.53 -16.57
CA TRP A 482 12.80 -11.53 -16.55
C TRP A 482 12.40 -12.86 -15.91
N ALA A 483 11.44 -12.86 -14.98
CA ALA A 483 11.09 -14.06 -14.21
C ALA A 483 10.21 -15.06 -14.95
N LYS A 484 9.69 -14.71 -16.11
CA LYS A 484 8.66 -15.51 -16.76
C LYS A 484 9.10 -16.93 -17.11
N SER A 485 10.27 -17.04 -17.74
CA SER A 485 10.83 -18.35 -18.07
C SER A 485 11.15 -19.17 -16.82
N ALA A 486 11.61 -18.52 -15.74
CA ALA A 486 11.82 -19.16 -14.45
C ALA A 486 10.51 -19.64 -13.85
N GLY A 487 9.48 -18.76 -13.79
CA GLY A 487 8.15 -19.11 -13.30
C GLY A 487 7.54 -20.30 -14.05
N LYS A 488 7.72 -20.33 -15.37
CA LYS A 488 7.29 -21.47 -16.19
C LYS A 488 8.03 -22.75 -15.80
N PHE A 489 9.34 -22.71 -15.68
CA PHE A 489 10.14 -23.88 -15.32
C PHE A 489 9.79 -24.41 -13.92
N PHE A 490 9.62 -23.55 -12.94
CA PHE A 490 9.38 -23.98 -11.56
C PHE A 490 7.92 -24.35 -11.29
N ASN A 491 6.95 -23.59 -11.81
CA ASN A 491 5.56 -23.67 -11.35
C ASN A 491 4.58 -24.24 -12.39
N GLU A 492 4.96 -24.36 -13.69
CA GLU A 492 3.99 -24.69 -14.75
C GLU A 492 3.50 -26.14 -14.65
N LYS A 493 2.21 -26.33 -14.70
CA LYS A 493 1.58 -27.67 -14.71
C LYS A 493 1.56 -28.23 -16.14
N PRO A 494 1.74 -29.53 -16.31
CA PRO A 494 2.07 -30.55 -15.31
C PRO A 494 3.57 -30.77 -15.11
N LYS A 495 4.46 -30.02 -15.79
CA LYS A 495 5.90 -30.35 -15.95
C LYS A 495 6.86 -29.46 -15.16
N GLY A 496 6.35 -28.51 -14.38
CA GLY A 496 7.20 -27.64 -13.55
C GLY A 496 7.96 -28.42 -12.48
N TYR A 497 9.12 -27.88 -12.09
CA TYR A 497 9.97 -28.54 -11.09
C TYR A 497 9.22 -28.84 -9.80
N LEU A 498 8.55 -27.83 -9.19
CA LEU A 498 7.82 -27.99 -7.94
C LEU A 498 6.65 -28.99 -8.05
N VAL A 499 6.05 -29.07 -9.24
CA VAL A 499 4.99 -30.06 -9.52
C VAL A 499 5.59 -31.46 -9.63
N SER A 500 6.73 -31.60 -10.34
CA SER A 500 7.36 -32.90 -10.58
C SER A 500 7.90 -33.57 -9.31
N ILE A 501 8.18 -32.79 -8.26
CA ILE A 501 8.63 -33.28 -6.95
C ILE A 501 7.50 -33.30 -5.90
N GLY A 502 6.25 -33.05 -6.29
CA GLY A 502 5.09 -33.14 -5.39
C GLY A 502 4.90 -31.97 -4.42
N VAL A 503 5.71 -30.93 -4.51
CA VAL A 503 5.64 -29.75 -3.62
C VAL A 503 4.50 -28.82 -4.01
N HIS A 504 4.18 -28.72 -5.31
CA HIS A 504 3.10 -27.89 -5.83
C HIS A 504 1.98 -28.74 -6.42
N VAL A 505 0.79 -28.65 -5.83
CA VAL A 505 -0.43 -29.30 -6.34
C VAL A 505 -1.47 -28.22 -6.75
N PRO A 506 -2.51 -28.60 -7.52
CA PRO A 506 -3.56 -27.64 -7.88
C PRO A 506 -4.16 -26.96 -6.66
N HIS A 507 -4.23 -25.61 -6.69
CA HIS A 507 -4.91 -24.77 -5.68
C HIS A 507 -4.26 -24.71 -4.29
N ASP A 508 -3.02 -25.18 -4.11
CA ASP A 508 -2.30 -25.11 -2.84
C ASP A 508 -1.68 -23.73 -2.52
N GLY A 509 -1.69 -22.81 -3.48
CA GLY A 509 -1.11 -21.47 -3.34
C GLY A 509 0.43 -21.43 -3.35
N LYS A 510 1.10 -22.58 -3.47
CA LYS A 510 2.55 -22.68 -3.48
C LYS A 510 3.14 -22.32 -4.87
N SER A 511 4.27 -21.66 -4.86
CA SER A 511 5.05 -21.32 -6.06
C SER A 511 6.48 -20.98 -5.67
N LEU A 512 7.35 -20.66 -6.62
CA LEU A 512 8.70 -20.17 -6.29
C LEU A 512 8.67 -18.93 -5.37
N TYR A 513 7.60 -18.14 -5.43
CA TYR A 513 7.39 -16.98 -4.53
C TYR A 513 7.19 -17.38 -3.07
N SER A 514 6.81 -18.62 -2.80
CA SER A 514 6.62 -19.15 -1.43
C SER A 514 7.89 -19.09 -0.58
N PHE A 515 9.09 -19.06 -1.17
CA PHE A 515 10.34 -18.83 -0.43
C PHE A 515 10.33 -17.54 0.37
N ARG A 516 9.71 -16.48 -0.16
CA ARG A 516 9.56 -15.22 0.57
C ARG A 516 8.74 -15.39 1.85
N HIS A 517 7.60 -16.06 1.76
CA HIS A 517 6.76 -16.32 2.92
C HIS A 517 7.44 -17.29 3.92
N THR A 518 8.23 -18.23 3.38
CA THR A 518 9.04 -19.15 4.21
C THR A 518 10.07 -18.37 5.02
N LEU A 519 10.84 -17.48 4.37
CA LEU A 519 11.84 -16.66 5.06
C LEU A 519 11.18 -15.77 6.12
N GLU A 520 10.10 -15.06 5.77
CA GLU A 520 9.38 -14.20 6.72
C GLU A 520 8.88 -14.99 7.94
N THR A 521 8.32 -16.18 7.71
CA THR A 521 7.86 -17.07 8.78
C THR A 521 9.02 -17.55 9.65
N ASN A 522 10.10 -17.97 9.04
CA ASN A 522 11.29 -18.42 9.74
C ASN A 522 11.90 -17.32 10.61
N LEU A 523 12.08 -16.11 10.07
CA LEU A 523 12.65 -14.99 10.81
C LEU A 523 11.73 -14.48 11.94
N ARG A 524 10.40 -14.44 11.73
CA ARG A 524 9.44 -14.10 12.80
C ARG A 524 9.47 -15.11 13.96
N ASN A 525 9.70 -16.37 13.65
CA ASN A 525 9.79 -17.43 14.66
C ASN A 525 11.18 -17.56 15.27
N ALA A 526 12.22 -17.08 14.60
CA ALA A 526 13.59 -17.11 15.09
C ALA A 526 13.76 -16.29 16.37
N ARG A 527 14.69 -16.73 17.22
CA ARG A 527 15.04 -16.05 18.48
C ARG A 527 16.54 -15.90 18.55
N ARG A 528 16.99 -14.67 18.85
CA ARG A 528 18.36 -14.37 19.18
C ARG A 528 18.42 -13.97 20.65
N ASP A 529 19.18 -14.69 21.46
CA ASP A 529 19.29 -14.46 22.91
C ASP A 529 17.91 -14.40 23.60
N GLY A 530 16.98 -15.27 23.17
CA GLY A 530 15.61 -15.34 23.68
C GLY A 530 14.66 -14.24 23.14
N LYS A 531 15.16 -13.27 22.35
CA LYS A 531 14.38 -12.18 21.76
C LYS A 531 14.00 -12.49 20.31
N PRO A 532 12.80 -12.11 19.85
CA PRO A 532 12.44 -12.23 18.45
C PRO A 532 13.32 -11.33 17.57
N VAL A 533 13.50 -11.71 16.31
CA VAL A 533 14.08 -10.82 15.30
C VAL A 533 13.18 -9.60 15.13
N ASP A 534 13.77 -8.42 15.10
CA ASP A 534 13.03 -7.18 14.92
C ASP A 534 12.35 -7.15 13.54
N GLN A 535 11.10 -6.68 13.50
CA GLN A 535 10.33 -6.61 12.25
C GLN A 535 10.98 -5.68 11.23
N THR A 536 11.67 -4.63 11.67
CA THR A 536 12.38 -3.70 10.79
C THR A 536 13.53 -4.38 10.03
N ILE A 537 14.22 -5.35 10.66
CA ILE A 537 15.24 -6.17 10.00
C ILE A 537 14.60 -7.09 8.95
N ILE A 538 13.47 -7.71 9.30
CA ILE A 538 12.72 -8.57 8.36
C ILE A 538 12.24 -7.76 7.16
N ASP A 539 11.70 -6.57 7.39
CA ASP A 539 11.22 -5.67 6.36
C ASP A 539 12.36 -5.18 5.45
N ALA A 540 13.53 -4.83 6.05
CA ALA A 540 14.72 -4.44 5.30
C ALA A 540 15.22 -5.57 4.38
N ILE A 541 15.25 -6.83 4.85
CA ILE A 541 15.65 -7.99 4.04
C ILE A 541 14.64 -8.22 2.91
N THR A 542 13.35 -8.24 3.25
CA THR A 542 12.30 -8.63 2.31
C THR A 542 11.81 -7.48 1.43
N GLY A 543 12.07 -6.21 1.78
CA GLY A 543 11.59 -5.02 1.08
C GLY A 543 10.09 -4.82 1.27
N HIS A 544 9.61 -5.00 2.49
CA HIS A 544 8.32 -4.49 2.90
C HIS A 544 8.45 -3.05 3.34
N THR A 545 7.52 -2.21 2.89
CA THR A 545 7.45 -0.85 3.41
C THR A 545 6.92 -0.92 4.85
N PRO A 546 7.63 -0.35 5.84
CA PRO A 546 7.18 -0.35 7.21
C PRO A 546 5.79 0.27 7.36
N ASP A 547 4.92 -0.35 8.18
CA ASP A 547 3.53 0.08 8.36
C ASP A 547 3.37 1.42 9.08
N THR A 548 4.42 1.91 9.77
CA THR A 548 4.36 3.14 10.55
C THR A 548 5.34 4.20 10.02
N ILE A 549 4.92 5.47 10.10
CA ILE A 549 5.76 6.61 9.74
C ILE A 549 7.02 6.66 10.63
N ALA A 550 6.91 6.27 11.90
CA ALA A 550 8.04 6.21 12.83
C ALA A 550 9.13 5.23 12.37
N SER A 551 8.76 4.04 11.92
CA SER A 551 9.72 3.07 11.40
C SER A 551 10.34 3.47 10.05
N ARG A 552 9.73 4.40 9.32
CA ARG A 552 10.30 4.92 8.04
C ARG A 552 11.36 6.01 8.24
N HIS A 553 11.28 6.77 9.32
CA HIS A 553 12.10 7.98 9.51
C HIS A 553 13.13 7.89 10.64
N TYR A 554 12.96 6.96 11.58
CA TYR A 554 13.82 6.88 12.77
C TYR A 554 14.94 5.84 12.67
N ASP A 555 14.84 4.88 11.75
CA ASP A 555 15.91 3.89 11.56
C ASP A 555 16.75 4.30 10.34
N GLY A 556 18.01 4.55 10.56
CA GLY A 556 19.04 4.64 9.50
C GLY A 556 19.17 3.34 8.69
N GLY A 557 18.09 2.52 8.65
CA GLY A 557 18.00 1.20 8.05
C GLY A 557 18.67 0.12 8.92
N ALA A 558 18.23 -1.14 8.76
CA ALA A 558 18.91 -2.27 9.39
C ALA A 558 20.33 -2.38 8.83
N SER A 559 21.37 -2.41 9.69
CA SER A 559 22.75 -2.58 9.23
C SER A 559 22.94 -3.94 8.55
N ILE A 560 23.92 -4.01 7.65
CA ILE A 560 24.30 -5.26 6.97
C ILE A 560 24.61 -6.37 7.98
N GLU A 561 25.30 -6.06 9.07
CA GLU A 561 25.63 -7.00 10.13
C GLU A 561 24.40 -7.52 10.87
N HIS A 562 23.41 -6.65 11.13
CA HIS A 562 22.15 -7.06 11.76
C HIS A 562 21.35 -7.99 10.84
N MET A 563 21.25 -7.65 9.55
CA MET A 563 20.59 -8.51 8.57
C MET A 563 21.30 -9.85 8.42
N LEU A 564 22.64 -9.86 8.32
CA LEU A 564 23.44 -11.09 8.23
C LEU A 564 23.26 -11.97 9.49
N SER A 565 23.23 -11.34 10.66
CA SER A 565 22.98 -12.04 11.92
C SER A 565 21.59 -12.65 11.98
N ALA A 566 20.59 -11.97 11.45
CA ALA A 566 19.22 -12.51 11.36
C ALA A 566 19.14 -13.67 10.37
N LEU A 567 19.75 -13.54 9.19
CA LEU A 567 19.76 -14.59 8.17
C LEU A 567 20.43 -15.89 8.68
N LYS A 568 21.45 -15.79 9.53
CA LYS A 568 22.09 -16.96 10.16
C LYS A 568 21.16 -17.71 11.14
N LEU A 569 20.00 -17.15 11.51
CA LEU A 569 19.00 -17.80 12.34
C LEU A 569 17.97 -18.60 11.54
N ILE A 570 18.06 -18.61 10.20
CA ILE A 570 17.20 -19.46 9.35
C ILE A 570 17.40 -20.92 9.79
N PRO A 571 16.31 -21.68 9.98
CA PRO A 571 16.41 -23.08 10.38
C PRO A 571 17.29 -23.89 9.42
N LYS A 572 18.11 -24.75 9.98
CA LYS A 572 18.90 -25.69 9.18
C LYS A 572 17.96 -26.67 8.46
N SER A 573 18.28 -26.97 7.22
CA SER A 573 17.64 -28.01 6.41
C SER A 573 18.70 -29.03 6.03
N GLU A 574 18.45 -30.28 6.31
CA GLU A 574 19.40 -31.34 5.99
C GLU A 574 19.67 -31.39 4.49
N ALA A 575 18.64 -31.27 3.68
CA ALA A 575 18.80 -31.27 2.22
C ALA A 575 19.67 -30.09 1.73
N ILE A 576 19.53 -28.87 2.32
CA ILE A 576 20.37 -27.72 1.95
C ILE A 576 21.81 -27.93 2.41
N ASP A 577 22.02 -28.50 3.61
CA ASP A 577 23.35 -28.80 4.13
C ASP A 577 24.07 -29.86 3.29
N GLN A 578 23.34 -30.79 2.66
CA GLN A 578 23.87 -31.80 1.75
C GLN A 578 24.13 -31.29 0.32
N VAL A 579 23.61 -30.13 -0.07
CA VAL A 579 23.92 -29.56 -1.40
C VAL A 579 25.42 -29.28 -1.47
N ILE A 580 26.10 -29.85 -2.42
CA ILE A 580 27.52 -29.59 -2.69
C ILE A 580 27.67 -28.39 -3.66
N SER A 581 28.91 -27.93 -3.87
CA SER A 581 29.18 -26.71 -4.67
C SER A 581 28.54 -26.78 -6.06
N TYR A 582 28.18 -25.60 -6.61
CA TYR A 582 27.59 -25.48 -7.94
C TYR A 582 28.42 -26.20 -9.01
N GLN A 583 29.74 -26.10 -8.95
CA GLN A 583 30.64 -26.74 -9.93
C GLN A 583 30.49 -28.27 -9.89
N MET A 584 30.63 -28.86 -8.72
CA MET A 584 30.56 -30.32 -8.55
C MET A 584 29.14 -30.87 -8.67
N ASN A 585 28.16 -30.10 -8.18
CA ASN A 585 26.77 -30.55 -8.17
C ASN A 585 26.11 -30.37 -9.54
N PHE A 586 26.11 -29.13 -10.07
CA PHE A 586 25.28 -28.79 -11.22
C PHE A 586 26.07 -28.84 -12.54
N VAL A 587 27.26 -28.23 -12.57
CA VAL A 587 28.05 -28.16 -13.81
C VAL A 587 28.51 -29.55 -14.22
N GLU A 588 29.04 -30.36 -13.34
CA GLU A 588 29.51 -31.72 -13.65
C GLU A 588 28.35 -32.66 -14.00
N ARG A 589 27.25 -32.63 -13.23
CA ARG A 589 26.10 -33.51 -13.44
C ARG A 589 25.33 -33.23 -14.73
N PHE A 590 25.18 -31.97 -15.09
CA PHE A 590 24.47 -31.59 -16.31
C PHE A 590 25.43 -31.46 -17.54
N GLY A 591 26.74 -31.30 -17.32
CA GLY A 591 27.81 -31.41 -18.31
C GLY A 591 27.46 -30.80 -19.66
N ASP A 592 27.44 -31.66 -20.68
CA ASP A 592 27.15 -31.30 -22.05
C ASP A 592 25.76 -30.69 -22.26
N VAL A 593 24.76 -31.12 -21.48
CA VAL A 593 23.39 -30.57 -21.57
C VAL A 593 23.39 -29.11 -21.18
N LEU A 594 24.08 -28.76 -20.11
CA LEU A 594 24.23 -27.37 -19.65
C LEU A 594 24.96 -26.54 -20.72
N THR A 595 26.12 -27.02 -21.19
CA THR A 595 26.96 -26.33 -22.20
C THR A 595 26.18 -26.08 -23.49
N LYS A 596 25.51 -27.10 -24.03
CA LYS A 596 24.68 -26.99 -25.25
C LYS A 596 23.49 -26.06 -25.05
N SER A 597 22.86 -26.08 -23.85
CA SER A 597 21.73 -25.21 -23.56
C SER A 597 22.14 -23.74 -23.51
N ILE A 598 23.26 -23.42 -22.86
CA ILE A 598 23.83 -22.07 -22.80
C ILE A 598 24.20 -21.59 -24.19
N ALA A 599 24.92 -22.40 -24.97
CA ALA A 599 25.33 -22.07 -26.35
C ALA A 599 24.11 -21.77 -27.24
N SER A 600 23.09 -22.65 -27.21
CA SER A 600 21.84 -22.45 -27.95
C SER A 600 21.08 -21.21 -27.52
N HIS A 601 21.07 -20.91 -26.21
CA HIS A 601 20.43 -19.71 -25.66
C HIS A 601 21.12 -18.44 -26.15
N ARG A 602 22.46 -18.39 -26.07
CA ARG A 602 23.27 -17.25 -26.53
C ARG A 602 23.13 -17.02 -28.04
N GLN A 603 23.00 -18.09 -28.84
CA GLN A 603 22.78 -17.99 -30.27
C GLN A 603 21.41 -17.35 -30.60
N LYS A 604 20.36 -17.69 -29.85
CA LYS A 604 19.01 -17.19 -30.07
C LYS A 604 18.81 -15.76 -29.55
N HIS A 605 19.59 -15.37 -28.57
CA HIS A 605 19.55 -14.08 -27.92
C HIS A 605 20.93 -13.44 -27.96
N PRO A 606 21.39 -12.99 -29.15
CA PRO A 606 22.67 -12.34 -29.28
C PRO A 606 22.72 -11.07 -28.44
N ARG A 607 23.88 -10.80 -27.86
CA ARG A 607 24.10 -9.63 -27.02
C ARG A 607 23.94 -8.37 -27.85
N THR A 608 23.14 -7.42 -27.37
CA THR A 608 23.29 -6.03 -27.78
C THR A 608 24.61 -5.54 -27.17
N VAL A 609 25.61 -5.35 -28.03
CA VAL A 609 26.84 -4.65 -27.63
C VAL A 609 26.45 -3.18 -27.54
N ASP A 610 26.31 -2.66 -26.32
CA ASP A 610 26.21 -1.21 -26.10
C ASP A 610 27.55 -0.59 -26.58
N HIS A 611 27.49 0.14 -27.68
CA HIS A 611 28.59 0.96 -28.21
C HIS A 611 28.65 2.30 -27.47
#